data_994374f9502f423d71ac4d47621ed71e
#
_entry.id   994374f9502f423d71ac4d47621ed71e
#
_cell.length_a   1.000
_cell.length_b   1.000
_cell.length_c   1.000
_cell.angle_alpha   90.00
_cell.angle_beta   90.00
_cell.angle_gamma   90.00
#
_symmetry.space_group_name_H-M   'P 1'
#
loop_
_entity.id
_entity.type
_entity.pdbx_description
1 polymer ?
#
loop_
_entity_poly.entity_id
_entity_poly.type
_entity_poly.pdbx_seq_one_letter_code
_entity_poly.pdbx_strand_id
1 'polypeptide(L)'
;SRKMGMEDYYKEPLEDLGLHHPPCQEYARNAGFYAVASLAEVLGRAVDLLGGRRSGRGETMRKDGQPRKRATPLRMRLWRIRRLLFTLPARVLSHARTTVIALLGIPKAIQKLFRAYWGNILRC
;
A
#
# COMPACT_ATOMS: atom_id res chain seq x y z
N SER A 1 11.81 22.10 10.49
CA SER A 1 11.33 21.10 9.49
C SER A 1 10.50 19.94 10.05
N ARG A 2 10.07 20.01 11.32
CA ARG A 2 9.14 19.00 11.93
C ARG A 2 7.66 19.20 11.50
N LYS A 3 7.27 20.38 11.04
CA LYS A 3 5.88 20.69 10.63
C LYS A 3 5.45 19.96 9.34
N MET A 4 6.33 19.83 8.35
CA MET A 4 5.99 19.19 7.07
C MET A 4 5.55 17.72 7.20
N GLY A 5 6.11 16.95 8.13
CA GLY A 5 5.77 15.53 8.26
C GLY A 5 4.37 15.26 8.82
N MET A 6 3.84 16.15 9.64
CA MET A 6 2.47 16.03 10.19
C MET A 6 1.41 16.42 9.17
N GLU A 7 1.64 17.50 8.43
CA GLU A 7 0.72 17.94 7.37
C GLU A 7 0.55 16.90 6.28
N ASP A 8 1.66 16.30 5.81
CA ASP A 8 1.61 15.22 4.83
C ASP A 8 0.88 13.97 5.35
N TYR A 9 0.95 13.72 6.67
CA TYR A 9 0.28 12.58 7.27
C TYR A 9 -1.24 12.67 7.21
N TYR A 10 -1.80 13.87 7.42
CA TYR A 10 -3.25 14.09 7.34
C TYR A 10 -3.72 14.35 5.90
N LYS A 11 -2.89 15.00 5.10
CA LYS A 11 -3.23 15.35 3.72
C LYS A 11 -3.48 14.11 2.85
N GLU A 12 -2.66 13.09 3.03
CA GLU A 12 -2.74 11.88 2.21
C GLU A 12 -4.08 11.12 2.34
N PRO A 13 -4.59 10.78 3.56
CA PRO A 13 -5.91 10.17 3.68
C PRO A 13 -7.03 11.06 3.17
N LEU A 14 -6.94 12.37 3.37
CA LEU A 14 -7.93 13.31 2.87
C LEU A 14 -8.03 13.27 1.33
N GLU A 15 -6.89 13.27 0.64
CA GLU A 15 -6.84 13.22 -0.83
C GLU A 15 -7.12 11.82 -1.38
N ASP A 16 -6.44 10.80 -0.85
CA ASP A 16 -6.44 9.45 -1.42
C ASP A 16 -7.74 8.68 -1.13
N LEU A 17 -8.45 9.02 -0.04
CA LEU A 17 -9.72 8.44 0.36
C LEU A 17 -10.92 9.39 0.14
N GLY A 18 -10.68 10.59 -0.39
CA GLY A 18 -11.74 11.55 -0.69
C GLY A 18 -12.44 12.11 0.55
N LEU A 19 -11.73 12.26 1.67
CA LEU A 19 -12.31 12.67 2.95
C LEU A 19 -12.52 14.19 3.08
N HIS A 20 -12.23 14.97 2.04
CA HIS A 20 -12.43 16.42 2.05
C HIS A 20 -13.91 16.84 2.16
N HIS A 21 -14.81 15.99 1.67
CA HIS A 21 -16.24 16.28 1.65
C HIS A 21 -17.02 15.15 2.30
N PRO A 22 -17.91 15.47 3.25
CA PRO A 22 -18.81 14.46 3.78
C PRO A 22 -19.74 13.96 2.65
N PRO A 23 -19.97 12.65 2.54
CA PRO A 23 -20.76 12.07 1.44
C PRO A 23 -22.25 12.40 1.54
N CYS A 24 -22.75 12.85 2.69
CA CYS A 24 -24.14 13.22 2.87
C CYS A 24 -24.27 14.27 4.00
N GLN A 25 -25.51 14.77 4.19
CA GLN A 25 -25.78 15.77 5.24
C GLN A 25 -26.06 15.15 6.62
N GLU A 26 -26.13 13.84 6.72
CA GLU A 26 -26.46 13.12 7.93
C GLU A 26 -25.20 12.76 8.73
N TYR A 27 -25.13 13.24 9.98
CA TYR A 27 -23.95 13.06 10.84
C TYR A 27 -23.58 11.59 11.07
N ALA A 28 -24.57 10.75 11.39
CA ALA A 28 -24.33 9.33 11.69
C ALA A 28 -23.74 8.57 10.50
N ARG A 29 -24.23 8.84 9.28
CA ARG A 29 -23.70 8.24 8.06
C ARG A 29 -22.29 8.72 7.75
N ASN A 30 -22.04 10.02 7.96
CA ASN A 30 -20.70 10.57 7.78
C ASN A 30 -19.72 9.97 8.79
N ALA A 31 -20.11 9.81 10.05
CA ALA A 31 -19.28 9.16 11.06
C ALA A 31 -18.91 7.73 10.66
N GLY A 32 -19.87 6.95 10.17
CA GLY A 32 -19.63 5.61 9.63
C GLY A 32 -18.67 5.62 8.45
N PHE A 33 -18.84 6.55 7.50
CA PHE A 33 -17.95 6.70 6.36
C PHE A 33 -16.50 7.00 6.78
N TYR A 34 -16.29 7.96 7.68
CA TYR A 34 -14.96 8.29 8.18
C TYR A 34 -14.32 7.14 8.98
N ALA A 35 -15.11 6.39 9.75
CA ALA A 35 -14.62 5.21 10.47
C ALA A 35 -14.11 4.13 9.49
N VAL A 36 -14.87 3.83 8.44
CA VAL A 36 -14.46 2.89 7.39
C VAL A 36 -13.22 3.38 6.64
N ALA A 37 -13.16 4.66 6.32
CA ALA A 37 -12.00 5.25 5.64
C ALA A 37 -10.73 5.19 6.51
N SER A 38 -10.85 5.45 7.82
CA SER A 38 -9.72 5.31 8.76
C SER A 38 -9.23 3.87 8.85
N LEU A 39 -10.16 2.90 8.86
CA LEU A 39 -9.80 1.49 8.82
C LEU A 39 -9.08 1.13 7.51
N ALA A 40 -9.55 1.63 6.38
CA ALA A 40 -8.91 1.41 5.08
C ALA A 40 -7.48 2.00 5.03
N GLU A 41 -7.25 3.16 5.67
CA GLU A 41 -5.92 3.72 5.82
C GLU A 41 -5.00 2.82 6.64
N VAL A 42 -5.47 2.38 7.81
CA VAL A 42 -4.69 1.49 8.68
C VAL A 42 -4.31 0.20 7.96
N LEU A 43 -5.26 -0.42 7.26
CA LEU A 43 -5.01 -1.62 6.45
C LEU A 43 -4.03 -1.36 5.31
N GLY A 44 -4.18 -0.24 4.60
CA GLY A 44 -3.24 0.16 3.55
C GLY A 44 -1.81 0.35 4.09
N ARG A 45 -1.67 0.95 5.27
CA ARG A 45 -0.37 1.10 5.94
C ARG A 45 0.21 -0.23 6.41
N ALA A 46 -0.61 -1.12 6.95
CA ALA A 46 -0.18 -2.45 7.31
C ALA A 46 0.38 -3.20 6.09
N VAL A 47 -0.31 -3.15 4.96
CA VAL A 47 0.14 -3.74 3.70
C VAL A 47 1.48 -3.14 3.25
N ASP A 48 1.65 -1.82 3.32
CA ASP A 48 2.91 -1.16 2.95
C ASP A 48 4.06 -1.56 3.88
N LEU A 49 3.82 -1.61 5.18
CA LEU A 49 4.81 -2.03 6.17
C LEU A 49 5.21 -3.49 6.02
N LEU A 50 4.25 -4.39 5.89
CA LEU A 50 4.51 -5.83 5.78
C LEU A 50 5.09 -6.19 4.42
N GLY A 51 4.53 -5.66 3.35
CA GLY A 51 4.96 -5.91 1.98
C GLY A 51 6.30 -5.26 1.64
N GLY A 52 6.54 -4.05 2.13
CA GLY A 52 7.76 -3.27 1.88
C GLY A 52 8.98 -3.71 2.69
N ARG A 53 8.79 -4.39 3.82
CA ARG A 53 9.88 -4.74 4.75
C ARG A 53 11.01 -5.58 4.14
N ARG A 54 10.73 -6.38 3.15
CA ARG A 54 11.71 -7.28 2.50
C ARG A 54 12.09 -6.88 1.08
N SER A 55 11.60 -5.79 0.58
CA SER A 55 12.20 -5.12 -0.57
C SER A 55 13.56 -4.52 -0.15
N GLY A 56 14.24 -5.26 0.74
CA GLY A 56 15.56 -4.96 1.21
C GLY A 56 16.50 -4.82 0.02
N ARG A 57 16.73 -3.59 -0.36
CA ARG A 57 18.02 -3.26 -0.92
C ARG A 57 19.02 -3.67 0.14
N GLY A 58 19.70 -4.77 -0.12
CA GLY A 58 20.84 -5.19 0.67
C GLY A 58 21.69 -3.96 0.98
N GLU A 59 22.29 -3.93 2.13
CA GLU A 59 23.20 -2.88 2.55
C GLU A 59 24.21 -2.65 1.42
N THR A 60 23.88 -1.74 0.51
CA THR A 60 24.82 -1.33 -0.51
C THR A 60 25.85 -0.47 0.22
N MET A 61 26.97 -1.07 0.52
CA MET A 61 28.14 -0.33 0.99
C MET A 61 28.50 0.73 -0.05
N ARG A 62 28.81 1.92 0.41
CA ARG A 62 29.45 2.93 -0.43
C ARG A 62 30.83 2.40 -0.82
N LYS A 63 31.34 2.84 -1.98
CA LYS A 63 32.70 2.53 -2.43
C LYS A 63 33.80 2.91 -1.42
N ASP A 64 33.45 3.78 -0.48
CA ASP A 64 34.29 4.24 0.64
C ASP A 64 34.18 3.40 1.92
N GLY A 65 33.52 2.23 1.84
CA GLY A 65 33.39 1.31 2.99
C GLY A 65 32.43 1.77 4.09
N GLN A 66 31.80 2.93 3.95
CA GLN A 66 30.81 3.41 4.92
C GLN A 66 29.42 2.83 4.64
N PRO A 67 28.68 2.41 5.68
CA PRO A 67 27.31 1.99 5.50
C PRO A 67 26.49 3.17 4.94
N ARG A 68 25.83 2.98 3.78
CA ARG A 68 24.85 3.97 3.33
C ARG A 68 23.82 4.14 4.43
N LYS A 69 23.59 5.40 4.87
CA LYS A 69 22.45 5.72 5.74
C LYS A 69 21.23 5.03 5.13
N ARG A 70 20.59 4.14 5.91
CA ARG A 70 19.35 3.47 5.49
C ARG A 70 18.41 4.55 4.98
N ALA A 71 18.22 4.58 3.65
CA ALA A 71 17.16 5.40 3.10
C ALA A 71 15.89 4.87 3.75
N THR A 72 15.21 5.70 4.51
CA THR A 72 13.88 5.38 5.04
C THR A 72 13.08 4.84 3.87
N PRO A 73 12.51 3.61 3.96
CA PRO A 73 11.76 3.07 2.85
C PRO A 73 10.71 4.12 2.48
N LEU A 74 10.74 4.56 1.21
CA LEU A 74 9.80 5.56 0.70
C LEU A 74 8.41 5.00 0.94
N ARG A 75 7.71 5.62 1.88
CA ARG A 75 6.32 5.31 2.20
C ARG A 75 5.50 5.41 0.92
N MET A 76 4.85 4.32 0.55
CA MET A 76 4.01 4.32 -0.65
C MET A 76 2.69 5.02 -0.35
N ARG A 77 2.23 5.93 -1.20
CA ARG A 77 0.93 6.58 -1.05
C ARG A 77 -0.21 5.56 -1.18
N LEU A 78 -1.30 5.76 -0.43
CA LEU A 78 -2.45 4.84 -0.38
C LEU A 78 -3.06 4.61 -1.77
N TRP A 79 -3.25 5.65 -2.59
CA TRP A 79 -3.77 5.50 -3.95
C TRP A 79 -2.87 4.58 -4.80
N ARG A 80 -1.55 4.64 -4.60
CA ARG A 80 -0.60 3.80 -5.33
C ARG A 80 -0.66 2.35 -4.87
N ILE A 81 -0.79 2.10 -3.56
CA ILE A 81 -1.01 0.77 -2.99
C ILE A 81 -2.28 0.18 -3.58
N ARG A 82 -3.39 0.93 -3.55
CA ARG A 82 -4.66 0.50 -4.12
C ARG A 82 -4.51 0.13 -5.60
N ARG A 83 -3.90 1.00 -6.40
CA ARG A 83 -3.74 0.79 -7.84
C ARG A 83 -2.81 -0.38 -8.18
N LEU A 84 -1.75 -0.59 -7.42
CA LEU A 84 -0.73 -1.60 -7.73
C LEU A 84 -1.03 -2.98 -7.14
N LEU A 85 -1.83 -3.05 -6.08
CA LEU A 85 -2.07 -4.31 -5.37
C LEU A 85 -3.53 -4.77 -5.40
N PHE A 86 -4.49 -3.84 -5.41
CA PHE A 86 -5.92 -4.19 -5.27
C PHE A 86 -6.76 -3.99 -6.53
N THR A 87 -6.40 -3.06 -7.41
CA THR A 87 -7.17 -2.79 -8.64
C THR A 87 -6.53 -3.42 -9.88
N LEU A 88 -5.91 -4.58 -9.73
CA LEU A 88 -5.32 -5.31 -10.86
C LEU A 88 -6.37 -6.17 -11.55
N PRO A 89 -6.43 -6.18 -12.89
CA PRO A 89 -7.31 -7.07 -13.62
C PRO A 89 -6.88 -8.53 -13.37
N ALA A 90 -7.82 -9.34 -12.93
CA ALA A 90 -7.57 -10.74 -12.61
C ALA A 90 -8.73 -11.63 -13.05
N ARG A 91 -8.42 -12.87 -13.41
CA ARG A 91 -9.39 -13.93 -13.65
C ARG A 91 -9.29 -14.94 -12.52
N VAL A 92 -10.43 -15.26 -11.91
CA VAL A 92 -10.52 -16.33 -10.95
C VAL A 92 -10.81 -17.63 -11.71
N LEU A 93 -9.93 -18.60 -11.59
CA LEU A 93 -10.08 -19.94 -12.17
C LEU A 93 -10.30 -20.93 -11.03
N SER A 94 -11.46 -21.56 -11.00
CA SER A 94 -11.74 -22.64 -10.05
C SER A 94 -11.60 -23.96 -10.78
N HIS A 95 -10.70 -24.82 -10.34
CA HIS A 95 -10.51 -26.16 -10.88
C HIS A 95 -10.39 -27.17 -9.75
N ALA A 96 -11.32 -28.11 -9.72
CA ALA A 96 -11.40 -29.15 -8.70
C ALA A 96 -11.44 -28.54 -7.27
N ARG A 97 -10.35 -28.66 -6.51
CA ARG A 97 -10.23 -28.15 -5.13
C ARG A 97 -9.31 -26.94 -5.01
N THR A 98 -8.91 -26.35 -6.14
CA THR A 98 -7.94 -25.26 -6.16
C THR A 98 -8.53 -24.04 -6.84
N THR A 99 -8.43 -22.89 -6.19
CA THR A 99 -8.76 -21.58 -6.77
C THR A 99 -7.47 -20.87 -7.14
N VAL A 100 -7.33 -20.53 -8.41
CA VAL A 100 -6.18 -19.81 -8.93
C VAL A 100 -6.62 -18.42 -9.37
N ILE A 101 -5.89 -17.40 -8.92
CA ILE A 101 -6.08 -16.02 -9.37
C ILE A 101 -5.01 -15.73 -10.42
N ALA A 102 -5.42 -15.64 -11.68
CA ALA A 102 -4.55 -15.29 -12.78
C ALA A 102 -4.61 -13.78 -13.06
N LEU A 103 -3.49 -13.09 -12.90
CA LEU A 103 -3.37 -11.67 -13.21
C LEU A 103 -3.23 -11.49 -14.73
N LEU A 104 -4.08 -10.62 -15.32
CA LEU A 104 -4.18 -10.45 -16.78
C LEU A 104 -3.54 -9.14 -17.25
N GLY A 105 -2.77 -9.19 -18.33
CA GLY A 105 -2.30 -7.98 -19.04
C GLY A 105 -1.42 -7.03 -18.22
N ILE A 106 -0.78 -7.52 -17.15
CA ILE A 106 -0.03 -6.67 -16.22
C ILE A 106 1.44 -6.63 -16.62
N PRO A 107 2.09 -5.45 -16.67
CA PRO A 107 3.51 -5.33 -16.92
C PRO A 107 4.35 -6.17 -15.94
N LYS A 108 5.42 -6.80 -16.45
CA LYS A 108 6.31 -7.68 -15.65
C LYS A 108 6.82 -7.01 -14.37
N ALA A 109 7.09 -5.70 -14.42
CA ALA A 109 7.53 -4.93 -13.24
C ALA A 109 6.48 -4.93 -12.12
N ILE A 110 5.20 -4.75 -12.46
CA ILE A 110 4.08 -4.76 -11.49
C ILE A 110 3.85 -6.19 -10.98
N GLN A 111 3.95 -7.21 -11.84
CA GLN A 111 3.85 -8.61 -11.41
C GLN A 111 4.94 -8.95 -10.38
N LYS A 112 6.19 -8.51 -10.63
CA LYS A 112 7.31 -8.71 -9.69
C LYS A 112 7.05 -8.03 -8.34
N LEU A 113 6.57 -6.79 -8.37
CA LEU A 113 6.22 -6.02 -7.18
C LEU A 113 5.09 -6.70 -6.40
N PHE A 114 4.01 -7.09 -7.09
CA PHE A 114 2.87 -7.81 -6.50
C PHE A 114 3.32 -9.10 -5.80
N ARG A 115 4.10 -9.94 -6.48
CA ARG A 115 4.63 -11.19 -5.91
C ARG A 115 5.53 -10.94 -4.70
N ALA A 116 6.36 -9.88 -4.73
CA ALA A 116 7.23 -9.52 -3.61
C ALA A 116 6.40 -9.10 -2.39
N TYR A 117 5.41 -8.25 -2.57
CA TYR A 117 4.52 -7.79 -1.48
C TYR A 117 3.74 -8.95 -0.86
N TRP A 118 3.02 -9.71 -1.68
CA TRP A 118 2.25 -10.84 -1.20
C TRP A 118 3.11 -11.96 -0.60
N GLY A 119 4.25 -12.23 -1.20
CA GLY A 119 5.21 -13.20 -0.65
C GLY A 119 5.76 -12.78 0.72
N ASN A 120 5.89 -11.48 0.98
CA ASN A 120 6.30 -10.97 2.29
C ASN A 120 5.17 -11.04 3.32
N ILE A 121 3.94 -10.70 2.93
CA ILE A 121 2.75 -10.76 3.79
C ILE A 121 2.44 -12.20 4.20
N LEU A 122 2.50 -13.15 3.27
CA LEU A 122 2.19 -14.56 3.55
C LEU A 122 3.25 -15.29 4.40
N ARG A 123 4.40 -14.67 4.63
CA ARG A 123 5.47 -15.22 5.49
C ARG A 123 5.49 -14.62 6.90
N CYS A 124 4.60 -13.67 7.17
CA CYS A 124 4.36 -13.12 8.51
C CYS A 124 3.37 -13.97 9.29
#